data_5cf309622ea1fd02c44d8d71b8de4342
#
_entry.id   5cf309622ea1fd02c44d8d71b8de4342
#
_cell.length_a   1.000
_cell.length_b   1.000
_cell.length_c   1.000
_cell.angle_alpha   90.00
_cell.angle_beta   90.00
_cell.angle_gamma   90.00
#
_symmetry.space_group_name_H-M   'P 1'
#
loop_
_entity.id
_entity.type
_entity.pdbx_description
1 polymer ?
#
loop_
_entity_poly.entity_id
_entity_poly.type
_entity_poly.pdbx_seq_one_letter_code
_entity_poly.pdbx_strand_id
1 'polypeptide(L)'
;RELVKGLYYGDRKEADLSTPDAKGEAYDMMVYDKADVQRITRLAAYLAMQSSPPTKIHSIDKANVLATSRLWRHVVTETIEKEFGDKGVEVDHHLVDSAAMVMVSNPRKLNGIVLTENMFGDILSDESSVIPGSLGLLPSASLSELPTGDKPCKGLYEPIHGSAPD
;
A
#
# COMPACT_ATOMS: atom_id res chain seq x y z
N ARG A 1 -0.41 2.60 2.49
CA ARG A 1 -0.32 1.15 2.68
C ARG A 1 -1.56 0.62 3.37
N GLU A 2 -2.22 -0.39 2.82
CA GLU A 2 -3.22 -1.19 3.54
C GLU A 2 -2.47 -2.03 4.60
N LEU A 3 -2.94 -2.06 5.86
CA LEU A 3 -2.17 -2.63 6.97
C LEU A 3 -2.82 -3.84 7.66
N VAL A 4 -4.10 -4.13 7.38
CA VAL A 4 -4.86 -5.06 8.23
C VAL A 4 -5.29 -6.35 7.51
N LYS A 5 -4.84 -6.53 6.28
CA LYS A 5 -5.15 -7.71 5.44
C LYS A 5 -3.92 -8.17 4.65
N GLY A 6 -4.17 -9.06 3.71
CA GLY A 6 -3.17 -9.56 2.78
C GLY A 6 -2.32 -10.70 3.36
N LEU A 7 -1.12 -10.84 2.84
CA LEU A 7 -0.22 -11.96 3.13
C LEU A 7 0.13 -12.10 4.62
N TYR A 8 0.23 -10.97 5.33
CA TYR A 8 0.61 -10.95 6.76
C TYR A 8 -0.45 -11.56 7.69
N TYR A 9 -1.70 -11.64 7.23
CA TYR A 9 -2.85 -12.10 8.04
C TYR A 9 -3.57 -13.31 7.45
N GLY A 10 -3.11 -13.82 6.31
CA GLY A 10 -3.69 -15.00 5.68
C GLY A 10 -3.23 -16.30 6.33
N ASP A 11 -3.92 -17.37 5.99
CA ASP A 11 -3.52 -18.71 6.39
C ASP A 11 -2.15 -19.06 5.80
N ARG A 12 -1.36 -19.80 6.57
CA ARG A 12 -0.04 -20.23 6.15
C ARG A 12 0.25 -21.66 6.57
N LYS A 13 1.15 -22.26 5.85
CA LYS A 13 1.69 -23.59 6.15
C LYS A 13 3.19 -23.52 6.13
N GLU A 14 3.78 -23.90 7.24
CA GLU A 14 5.24 -24.08 7.34
C GLU A 14 5.65 -25.41 6.70
N ALA A 15 6.83 -25.44 6.12
CA ALA A 15 7.41 -26.66 5.59
C ALA A 15 7.82 -27.61 6.72
N ASP A 16 7.38 -28.86 6.66
CA ASP A 16 7.98 -29.90 7.51
C ASP A 16 9.24 -30.44 6.83
N LEU A 17 10.39 -30.20 7.46
CA LEU A 17 11.71 -30.67 7.01
C LEU A 17 12.34 -31.65 8.02
N SER A 18 11.54 -32.25 8.90
CA SER A 18 12.01 -33.14 9.97
C SER A 18 12.54 -34.48 9.49
N THR A 19 12.18 -34.89 8.26
CA THR A 19 12.65 -36.15 7.66
C THR A 19 13.29 -35.90 6.30
N PRO A 20 14.28 -36.73 5.87
CA PRO A 20 14.90 -36.60 4.54
C PRO A 20 13.93 -36.71 3.36
N ASP A 21 12.83 -37.42 3.54
CA ASP A 21 11.79 -37.64 2.50
C ASP A 21 10.65 -36.61 2.57
N ALA A 22 10.71 -35.64 3.48
CA ALA A 22 9.69 -34.60 3.60
C ALA A 22 9.65 -33.74 2.33
N LYS A 23 8.46 -33.54 1.75
CA LYS A 23 8.28 -32.74 0.53
C LYS A 23 8.56 -31.25 0.73
N GLY A 24 8.59 -30.78 1.98
CA GLY A 24 8.97 -29.39 2.29
C GLY A 24 8.08 -28.33 1.68
N GLU A 25 6.78 -28.58 1.53
CA GLU A 25 5.83 -27.62 0.94
C GLU A 25 5.41 -26.56 1.96
N ALA A 26 5.58 -25.30 1.62
CA ALA A 26 5.09 -24.15 2.38
C ALA A 26 4.25 -23.24 1.52
N TYR A 27 3.29 -22.54 2.12
CA TYR A 27 2.52 -21.50 1.43
C TYR A 27 2.02 -20.42 2.39
N ASP A 28 1.77 -19.25 1.85
CA ASP A 28 1.06 -18.14 2.48
C ASP A 28 -0.09 -17.68 1.61
N MET A 29 -1.25 -17.46 2.21
CA MET A 29 -2.44 -17.00 1.49
C MET A 29 -2.57 -15.49 1.56
N MET A 30 -2.65 -14.84 0.40
CA MET A 30 -3.00 -13.44 0.29
C MET A 30 -4.50 -13.31 0.01
N VAL A 31 -5.23 -12.66 0.91
CA VAL A 31 -6.68 -12.46 0.77
C VAL A 31 -7.03 -10.99 0.93
N TYR A 32 -7.80 -10.47 -0.01
CA TYR A 32 -8.43 -9.16 0.02
C TYR A 32 -9.86 -9.25 -0.44
N ASP A 33 -10.75 -8.48 0.16
CA ASP A 33 -12.10 -8.25 -0.33
C ASP A 33 -12.30 -6.82 -0.83
N LYS A 34 -13.47 -6.58 -1.42
CA LYS A 34 -13.80 -5.26 -1.97
C LYS A 34 -13.81 -4.16 -0.91
N ALA A 35 -14.30 -4.45 0.29
CA ALA A 35 -14.42 -3.47 1.37
C ALA A 35 -13.05 -3.02 1.89
N ASP A 36 -12.09 -3.95 1.99
CA ASP A 36 -10.72 -3.64 2.39
C ASP A 36 -10.07 -2.65 1.42
N VAL A 37 -10.19 -2.92 0.12
CA VAL A 37 -9.61 -2.06 -0.92
C VAL A 37 -10.32 -0.70 -0.99
N GLN A 38 -11.65 -0.68 -0.86
CA GLN A 38 -12.40 0.57 -0.83
C GLN A 38 -12.01 1.47 0.35
N ARG A 39 -11.81 0.87 1.54
CA ARG A 39 -11.43 1.62 2.74
C ARG A 39 -10.14 2.41 2.53
N ILE A 40 -9.08 1.76 2.08
CA ILE A 40 -7.79 2.43 1.87
C ILE A 40 -7.82 3.38 0.66
N THR A 41 -8.58 3.06 -0.38
CA THR A 41 -8.75 3.93 -1.55
C THR A 41 -9.42 5.25 -1.17
N ARG A 42 -10.45 5.22 -0.32
CA ARG A 42 -11.11 6.43 0.20
C ARG A 42 -10.15 7.29 1.02
N LEU A 43 -9.29 6.67 1.84
CA LEU A 43 -8.25 7.40 2.56
C LEU A 43 -7.25 8.05 1.60
N ALA A 44 -6.81 7.33 0.58
CA ALA A 44 -5.91 7.89 -0.44
C ALA A 44 -6.55 9.08 -1.17
N ALA A 45 -7.82 8.96 -1.57
CA ALA A 45 -8.55 10.05 -2.20
C ALA A 45 -8.73 11.27 -1.27
N TYR A 46 -9.04 11.03 0.01
CA TYR A 46 -9.10 12.09 1.01
C TYR A 46 -7.77 12.84 1.11
N LEU A 47 -6.66 12.13 1.20
CA LEU A 47 -5.33 12.74 1.27
C LEU A 47 -4.98 13.49 -0.03
N ALA A 48 -5.32 12.94 -1.19
CA ALA A 48 -5.10 13.60 -2.47
C ALA A 48 -5.82 14.95 -2.55
N MET A 49 -7.04 15.02 -2.03
CA MET A 49 -7.86 16.24 -1.99
C MET A 49 -7.39 17.30 -0.97
N GLN A 50 -6.37 17.01 -0.14
CA GLN A 50 -5.77 18.05 0.71
C GLN A 50 -4.96 19.09 -0.09
N SER A 51 -4.76 18.86 -1.37
CA SER A 51 -4.12 19.79 -2.31
C SER A 51 -5.14 20.37 -3.30
N SER A 52 -4.85 21.52 -3.86
CA SER A 52 -5.67 22.14 -4.92
C SER A 52 -4.77 22.55 -6.09
N PRO A 53 -4.89 21.91 -7.26
CA PRO A 53 -5.74 20.72 -7.54
C PRO A 53 -5.33 19.48 -6.74
N PRO A 54 -6.19 18.45 -6.64
CA PRO A 54 -5.84 17.20 -5.96
C PRO A 54 -4.57 16.57 -6.53
N THR A 55 -3.73 16.00 -5.66
CA THR A 55 -2.57 15.24 -6.11
C THR A 55 -2.98 13.90 -6.71
N LYS A 56 -2.20 13.42 -7.67
CA LYS A 56 -2.45 12.14 -8.32
C LYS A 56 -2.24 10.95 -7.37
N ILE A 57 -3.04 9.90 -7.55
CA ILE A 57 -2.88 8.62 -6.88
C ILE A 57 -2.18 7.65 -7.83
N HIS A 58 -1.06 7.06 -7.39
CA HIS A 58 -0.33 6.00 -8.06
C HIS A 58 -0.65 4.68 -7.36
N SER A 59 -1.57 3.90 -7.91
CA SER A 59 -1.98 2.60 -7.39
C SER A 59 -1.01 1.52 -7.85
N ILE A 60 -0.38 0.83 -6.89
CA ILE A 60 0.63 -0.18 -7.16
C ILE A 60 0.06 -1.57 -6.95
N ASP A 61 0.27 -2.46 -7.93
CA ASP A 61 -0.25 -3.81 -7.92
C ASP A 61 0.64 -4.80 -8.70
N LYS A 62 0.24 -6.06 -8.78
CA LYS A 62 0.85 -7.09 -9.63
C LYS A 62 -0.24 -7.80 -10.44
N ALA A 63 -1.11 -7.03 -11.09
CA ALA A 63 -2.31 -7.53 -11.76
C ALA A 63 -2.02 -8.50 -12.91
N ASN A 64 -0.83 -8.44 -13.51
CA ASN A 64 -0.39 -9.39 -14.52
C ASN A 64 -0.17 -10.82 -13.98
N VAL A 65 -0.05 -10.98 -12.64
CA VAL A 65 0.16 -12.29 -11.99
C VAL A 65 -0.95 -12.60 -10.99
N LEU A 66 -1.22 -11.70 -10.03
CA LEU A 66 -2.03 -11.99 -8.85
C LEU A 66 -3.52 -11.68 -9.06
N ALA A 67 -4.37 -12.61 -8.64
CA ALA A 67 -5.82 -12.42 -8.62
C ALA A 67 -6.24 -11.28 -7.67
N THR A 68 -5.61 -11.21 -6.49
CA THR A 68 -5.83 -10.13 -5.52
C THR A 68 -5.47 -8.76 -6.07
N SER A 69 -4.41 -8.66 -6.86
CA SER A 69 -4.02 -7.41 -7.54
C SER A 69 -4.99 -7.02 -8.67
N ARG A 70 -5.60 -7.99 -9.37
CA ARG A 70 -6.67 -7.69 -10.33
C ARG A 70 -7.92 -7.16 -9.64
N LEU A 71 -8.31 -7.76 -8.50
CA LEU A 71 -9.37 -7.21 -7.65
C LEU A 71 -9.02 -5.79 -7.18
N TRP A 72 -7.80 -5.60 -6.66
CA TRP A 72 -7.30 -4.30 -6.21
C TRP A 72 -7.46 -3.23 -7.28
N ARG A 73 -6.89 -3.44 -8.46
CA ARG A 73 -6.96 -2.50 -9.58
C ARG A 73 -8.39 -2.16 -9.96
N HIS A 74 -9.26 -3.17 -10.07
CA HIS A 74 -10.67 -2.99 -10.41
C HIS A 74 -11.39 -2.12 -9.35
N VAL A 75 -11.21 -2.45 -8.07
CA VAL A 75 -11.91 -1.76 -6.98
C VAL A 75 -11.39 -0.34 -6.77
N VAL A 76 -10.08 -0.12 -6.90
CA VAL A 76 -9.49 1.23 -6.84
C VAL A 76 -10.08 2.10 -7.95
N THR A 77 -10.07 1.61 -9.20
CA THR A 77 -10.64 2.34 -10.35
C THR A 77 -12.11 2.65 -10.11
N GLU A 78 -12.92 1.63 -9.80
CA GLU A 78 -14.36 1.79 -9.57
C GLU A 78 -14.66 2.81 -8.46
N THR A 79 -13.91 2.77 -7.37
CA THR A 79 -14.11 3.66 -6.21
C THR A 79 -13.78 5.11 -6.57
N ILE A 80 -12.64 5.34 -7.24
CA ILE A 80 -12.25 6.70 -7.65
C ILE A 80 -13.25 7.26 -8.65
N GLU A 81 -13.61 6.52 -9.68
CA GLU A 81 -14.56 6.98 -10.71
C GLU A 81 -15.94 7.33 -10.13
N LYS A 82 -16.46 6.46 -9.25
CA LYS A 82 -17.83 6.64 -8.72
C LYS A 82 -17.94 7.65 -7.59
N GLU A 83 -16.94 7.77 -6.74
CA GLU A 83 -17.03 8.55 -5.50
C GLU A 83 -16.23 9.87 -5.56
N PHE A 84 -15.25 9.97 -6.46
CA PHE A 84 -14.31 11.10 -6.49
C PHE A 84 -14.00 11.65 -7.89
N GLY A 85 -14.56 11.07 -8.96
CA GLY A 85 -14.31 11.52 -10.32
C GLY A 85 -14.72 12.97 -10.57
N ASP A 86 -15.84 13.38 -9.98
CA ASP A 86 -16.33 14.77 -10.02
C ASP A 86 -15.50 15.75 -9.19
N LYS A 87 -14.62 15.26 -8.32
CA LYS A 87 -13.74 16.05 -7.45
C LYS A 87 -12.34 16.23 -8.03
N GLY A 88 -12.09 15.75 -9.23
CA GLY A 88 -10.81 15.88 -9.93
C GLY A 88 -9.70 14.97 -9.39
N VAL A 89 -10.04 13.92 -8.64
CA VAL A 89 -9.06 12.91 -8.19
C VAL A 89 -8.73 11.97 -9.35
N GLU A 90 -7.46 11.91 -9.70
CA GLU A 90 -6.94 11.02 -10.75
C GLU A 90 -6.18 9.84 -10.16
N VAL A 91 -6.29 8.69 -10.81
CA VAL A 91 -5.52 7.49 -10.49
C VAL A 91 -4.87 6.90 -11.73
N ASP A 92 -3.62 6.46 -11.61
CA ASP A 92 -3.00 5.54 -12.55
C ASP A 92 -2.52 4.27 -11.84
N HIS A 93 -2.21 3.24 -12.62
CA HIS A 93 -1.81 1.94 -12.10
C HIS A 93 -0.42 1.56 -12.58
N HIS A 94 0.44 1.15 -11.66
CA HIS A 94 1.77 0.64 -11.95
C HIS A 94 1.91 -0.79 -11.45
N LEU A 95 2.61 -1.62 -12.21
CA LEU A 95 3.09 -2.89 -11.67
C LEU A 95 4.20 -2.61 -10.65
N VAL A 96 4.23 -3.36 -9.56
CA VAL A 96 5.12 -3.11 -8.43
C VAL A 96 6.60 -3.10 -8.81
N ASP A 97 7.01 -3.99 -9.68
CA ASP A 97 8.38 -4.05 -10.22
C ASP A 97 8.73 -2.80 -11.05
N SER A 98 7.78 -2.31 -11.86
CA SER A 98 7.95 -1.05 -12.59
C SER A 98 7.97 0.16 -11.64
N ALA A 99 7.13 0.16 -10.60
CA ALA A 99 7.11 1.23 -9.60
C ALA A 99 8.44 1.30 -8.84
N ALA A 100 8.99 0.16 -8.39
CA ALA A 100 10.29 0.09 -7.74
C ALA A 100 11.41 0.65 -8.65
N MET A 101 11.43 0.25 -9.92
CA MET A 101 12.39 0.79 -10.89
C MET A 101 12.26 2.32 -11.04
N VAL A 102 11.04 2.85 -11.13
CA VAL A 102 10.78 4.29 -11.24
C VAL A 102 11.18 5.01 -9.96
N MET A 103 10.91 4.42 -8.79
CA MET A 103 11.25 4.99 -7.48
C MET A 103 12.76 5.22 -7.33
N VAL A 104 13.58 4.29 -7.81
CA VAL A 104 15.04 4.42 -7.79
C VAL A 104 15.55 5.38 -8.88
N SER A 105 15.03 5.27 -10.11
CA SER A 105 15.57 5.99 -11.25
C SER A 105 15.07 7.43 -11.39
N ASN A 106 13.81 7.66 -11.06
CA ASN A 106 13.17 8.99 -11.11
C ASN A 106 11.95 9.06 -10.18
N PRO A 107 12.15 9.17 -8.85
CA PRO A 107 11.07 9.15 -7.86
C PRO A 107 10.04 10.28 -8.07
N ARG A 108 10.42 11.39 -8.72
CA ARG A 108 9.50 12.50 -9.01
C ARG A 108 8.32 12.10 -9.89
N LYS A 109 8.43 11.03 -10.66
CA LYS A 109 7.31 10.49 -11.46
C LYS A 109 6.21 9.88 -10.61
N LEU A 110 6.48 9.57 -9.34
CA LEU A 110 5.52 9.05 -8.37
C LEU A 110 5.13 10.11 -7.32
N ASN A 111 5.36 11.38 -7.62
CA ASN A 111 4.90 12.46 -6.73
C ASN A 111 3.37 12.44 -6.62
N GLY A 112 2.88 12.40 -5.39
CA GLY A 112 1.47 12.28 -5.07
C GLY A 112 1.24 11.24 -3.99
N ILE A 113 0.16 10.48 -4.10
CA ILE A 113 -0.17 9.42 -3.17
C ILE A 113 0.19 8.06 -3.79
N VAL A 114 1.13 7.36 -3.23
CA VAL A 114 1.43 5.97 -3.60
C VAL A 114 0.53 5.04 -2.79
N LEU A 115 -0.41 4.38 -3.46
CA LEU A 115 -1.41 3.51 -2.85
C LEU A 115 -1.05 2.04 -3.09
N THR A 116 -0.87 1.26 -2.00
CA THR A 116 -0.40 -0.12 -2.06
C THR A 116 -1.17 -1.06 -1.14
N GLU A 117 -1.17 -2.35 -1.48
CA GLU A 117 -1.49 -3.43 -0.56
C GLU A 117 -0.37 -3.59 0.50
N ASN A 118 -0.57 -4.50 1.46
CA ASN A 118 0.27 -4.58 2.66
C ASN A 118 1.74 -4.90 2.36
N MET A 119 2.02 -6.01 1.67
CA MET A 119 3.39 -6.46 1.42
C MET A 119 4.16 -5.53 0.46
N PHE A 120 3.52 -5.09 -0.62
CA PHE A 120 4.18 -4.16 -1.54
C PHE A 120 4.45 -2.81 -0.87
N GLY A 121 3.51 -2.35 -0.03
CA GLY A 121 3.69 -1.12 0.73
C GLY A 121 4.84 -1.21 1.73
N ASP A 122 5.03 -2.35 2.38
CA ASP A 122 6.15 -2.61 3.29
C ASP A 122 7.49 -2.46 2.57
N ILE A 123 7.65 -3.16 1.45
CA ILE A 123 8.88 -3.15 0.66
C ILE A 123 9.16 -1.75 0.08
N LEU A 124 8.15 -1.12 -0.52
CA LEU A 124 8.32 0.17 -1.19
C LEU A 124 8.49 1.33 -0.21
N SER A 125 7.94 1.25 1.02
CA SER A 125 8.16 2.29 2.03
C SER A 125 9.63 2.31 2.48
N ASP A 126 10.24 1.14 2.67
CA ASP A 126 11.66 1.05 3.01
C ASP A 126 12.54 1.54 1.86
N GLU A 127 12.24 1.14 0.62
CA GLU A 127 12.93 1.64 -0.56
C GLU A 127 12.84 3.17 -0.68
N SER A 128 11.64 3.73 -0.48
CA SER A 128 11.42 5.17 -0.55
C SER A 128 12.11 5.95 0.57
N SER A 129 12.37 5.30 1.70
CA SER A 129 12.99 5.94 2.87
C SER A 129 14.40 6.43 2.61
N VAL A 130 15.10 5.85 1.65
CA VAL A 130 16.47 6.25 1.28
C VAL A 130 16.52 7.47 0.36
N ILE A 131 15.39 7.85 -0.27
CA ILE A 131 15.33 8.99 -1.20
C ILE A 131 15.70 10.32 -0.51
N PRO A 132 15.15 10.65 0.69
CA PRO A 132 15.55 11.87 1.41
C PRO A 132 16.92 11.79 2.07
N GLY A 133 17.60 10.62 2.02
CA GLY A 133 18.95 10.43 2.54
C GLY A 133 19.03 10.22 4.06
N SER A 134 17.89 10.08 4.76
CA SER A 134 17.86 9.76 6.19
C SER A 134 16.58 9.04 6.58
N LEU A 135 16.70 7.87 7.21
CA LEU A 135 15.57 7.08 7.72
C LEU A 135 14.74 7.86 8.76
N GLY A 136 15.35 8.71 9.55
CA GLY A 136 14.71 9.47 10.63
C GLY A 136 13.80 10.61 10.16
N LEU A 137 13.73 10.90 8.86
CA LEU A 137 12.92 12.00 8.32
C LEU A 137 11.49 11.59 7.97
N LEU A 138 11.17 10.30 7.95
CA LEU A 138 9.86 9.83 7.51
C LEU A 138 8.98 9.42 8.70
N PRO A 139 7.81 10.08 8.89
CA PRO A 139 6.83 9.67 9.88
C PRO A 139 5.96 8.53 9.34
N SER A 140 5.40 7.75 10.26
CA SER A 140 4.35 6.76 9.98
C SER A 140 3.13 7.02 10.87
N ALA A 141 1.94 6.79 10.31
CA ALA A 141 0.68 6.89 11.03
C ALA A 141 -0.26 5.75 10.61
N SER A 142 -0.79 5.05 11.61
CA SER A 142 -1.91 4.11 11.43
C SER A 142 -3.18 4.75 11.98
N LEU A 143 -4.19 4.94 11.14
CA LEU A 143 -5.42 5.62 11.51
C LEU A 143 -6.57 4.64 11.69
N SER A 144 -7.40 4.83 12.73
CA SER A 144 -8.56 3.98 13.01
C SER A 144 -9.71 4.17 12.02
N GLU A 145 -9.80 5.34 11.41
CA GLU A 145 -10.87 5.74 10.50
C GLU A 145 -10.43 6.88 9.59
N LEU A 146 -11.28 7.25 8.63
CA LEU A 146 -11.05 8.41 7.78
C LEU A 146 -11.10 9.69 8.63
N PRO A 147 -10.04 10.54 8.62
CA PRO A 147 -10.05 11.78 9.37
C PRO A 147 -11.00 12.80 8.71
N THR A 148 -12.23 12.86 9.21
CA THR A 148 -13.19 13.92 8.84
C THR A 148 -13.01 15.06 9.82
N GLY A 149 -12.65 16.25 9.39
CA GLY A 149 -12.19 17.39 10.20
C GLY A 149 -12.96 17.76 11.48
N ASP A 150 -14.16 17.21 11.69
CA ASP A 150 -15.04 17.56 12.81
C ASP A 150 -14.90 16.61 14.01
N LYS A 151 -14.16 15.50 13.89
CA LYS A 151 -13.98 14.52 14.97
C LYS A 151 -12.54 14.07 15.09
N PRO A 152 -12.03 13.90 16.33
CA PRO A 152 -10.70 13.33 16.54
C PRO A 152 -10.63 11.90 15.98
N CYS A 153 -9.71 11.65 15.08
CA CYS A 153 -9.37 10.30 14.62
C CYS A 153 -8.27 9.74 15.52
N LYS A 154 -8.45 8.51 16.04
CA LYS A 154 -7.39 7.83 16.77
C LYS A 154 -6.31 7.40 15.80
N GLY A 155 -5.05 7.66 16.14
CA GLY A 155 -3.88 7.27 15.36
C GLY A 155 -2.78 6.72 16.24
N LEU A 156 -2.05 5.74 15.69
CA LEU A 156 -0.77 5.28 16.20
C LEU A 156 0.32 5.87 15.31
N TYR A 157 1.27 6.55 15.92
CA TYR A 157 2.35 7.26 15.21
C TYR A 157 3.68 6.64 15.62
N GLU A 158 4.45 6.21 14.64
CA GLU A 158 5.70 5.49 14.82
C GLU A 158 6.74 5.99 13.83
N PRO A 159 8.05 5.91 14.14
CA PRO A 159 9.05 5.97 13.08
C PRO A 159 8.88 4.77 12.15
N ILE A 160 9.24 4.91 10.87
CA ILE A 160 9.12 3.83 9.88
C ILE A 160 10.14 2.71 10.09
N HIS A 161 11.15 2.92 10.92
CA HIS A 161 12.26 2.00 11.17
C HIS A 161 12.22 1.46 12.60
N GLY A 162 12.78 0.27 12.79
CA GLY A 162 13.07 -0.28 14.12
C GLY A 162 14.24 0.45 14.80
N SER A 163 14.80 -0.14 15.85
CA SER A 163 16.07 0.36 16.42
C SER A 163 17.14 0.34 15.33
N ALA A 164 17.65 1.50 14.96
CA ALA A 164 18.80 1.59 14.05
C ALA A 164 20.06 1.26 14.88
N PRO A 165 20.74 0.13 14.65
CA PRO A 165 22.07 -0.07 15.22
C PRO A 165 23.03 0.94 14.59
N ASP A 166 23.94 1.47 15.40
CA ASP A 166 25.01 2.40 14.99
C ASP A 166 25.92 1.80 13.91
#